data_15d299252ffa93278540fc6a6bc5d18b
#
_entry.id   15d299252ffa93278540fc6a6bc5d18b
#
_cell.length_a   1.000
_cell.length_b   1.000
_cell.length_c   1.000
_cell.angle_alpha   90.00
_cell.angle_beta   90.00
_cell.angle_gamma   90.00
#
_symmetry.space_group_name_H-M   'P 1'
#
loop_
_entity.id
_entity.type
_entity.pdbx_description
1 polymer ?
#
loop_
_entity_poly.entity_id
_entity_poly.type
_entity_poly.pdbx_seq_one_letter_code
_entity_poly.pdbx_strand_id
1 'polypeptide(L)'
;MSSTYDESAGFDETTDSFWEVGNYKRTVKRIDDGHRLCNDLMSCLQERAKIEKSYSQQLTDWSKRWRQLIEKGPQYGTVERAWLALMTEADKVSDLHQEVKNGLLNEDLEKVRNWQKDAYHKQIMGGFKETKEAEEGFKKAQKPWAKKLKEVETAKKAYHMACKEEKLASTREANSKAEASVTPDQQKKLHEKVDKCKQDVQKAKEKYEKSLEELDKCTPPYMESMEQVFDLCQQMEVKRITFLKEILLDIKRHLNLTETQCYSMVYRDLERTILAANTQEDLKWFSNNHGPGMPMNWPQFEDYNPELTHTIAKKVKKPNEGVTLTGITPGGDQGAGDRGSVSSSEKNQAREADWSDDEQPTGYSANDGSDGASCYDEEAGGGSRGRAVRVRALYDYDGQEQDELTFKAGEEFTRIEDEDDQGWCKGRLDSGKTGLYPANYVEPI
;
A
#
# COMPACT_ATOMS: atom_id res chain seq x y z
N MET A 1 39.36 -6.44 52.01
CA MET A 1 38.45 -6.33 50.84
C MET A 1 38.35 -7.71 50.23
N SER A 2 37.29 -8.46 50.60
CA SER A 2 37.07 -9.82 50.13
C SER A 2 36.04 -9.72 49.00
N SER A 3 36.49 -10.01 47.79
CA SER A 3 35.65 -10.16 46.59
C SER A 3 34.93 -11.47 46.67
N THR A 4 33.66 -11.48 47.02
CA THR A 4 32.75 -12.63 46.86
C THR A 4 32.40 -12.72 45.39
N TYR A 5 33.00 -13.70 44.70
CA TYR A 5 32.52 -14.15 43.40
C TYR A 5 31.22 -14.96 43.62
N ASP A 6 30.12 -14.38 43.15
CA ASP A 6 28.84 -15.05 43.03
C ASP A 6 28.89 -16.01 41.82
N GLU A 7 29.25 -17.25 42.04
CA GLU A 7 29.26 -18.33 41.04
C GLU A 7 27.88 -19.02 40.97
N SER A 8 26.82 -18.28 40.71
CA SER A 8 25.48 -18.85 40.46
C SER A 8 24.78 -18.38 39.19
N ALA A 9 25.54 -18.03 38.18
CA ALA A 9 24.99 -17.90 36.84
C ALA A 9 25.22 -19.22 36.08
N GLY A 10 24.40 -20.22 36.34
CA GLY A 10 24.15 -21.26 35.36
C GLY A 10 23.51 -20.62 34.16
N PHE A 11 24.28 -20.40 33.11
CA PHE A 11 23.80 -20.02 31.81
C PHE A 11 22.82 -21.08 31.32
N ASP A 12 21.54 -20.86 31.49
CA ASP A 12 20.49 -21.46 30.69
C ASP A 12 20.52 -20.67 29.34
N GLU A 13 21.51 -20.97 28.49
CA GLU A 13 21.53 -20.49 27.13
C GLU A 13 20.30 -21.12 26.43
N THR A 14 19.21 -20.35 26.35
CA THR A 14 18.12 -20.68 25.44
C THR A 14 18.71 -20.64 24.04
N THR A 15 18.81 -21.79 23.38
CA THR A 15 19.45 -21.94 22.08
C THR A 15 18.57 -21.43 20.94
N ASP A 16 17.38 -20.92 21.25
CA ASP A 16 16.36 -20.51 20.26
C ASP A 16 15.95 -21.65 19.30
N SER A 17 16.20 -22.88 19.67
CA SER A 17 15.91 -24.08 18.90
C SER A 17 14.41 -24.35 18.82
N PHE A 18 13.95 -24.85 17.68
CA PHE A 18 12.58 -25.37 17.50
C PHE A 18 12.18 -26.40 18.55
N TRP A 19 13.14 -27.19 19.03
CA TRP A 19 12.94 -28.29 19.99
C TRP A 19 12.70 -27.82 21.43
N GLU A 20 12.95 -26.55 21.73
CA GLU A 20 12.65 -26.01 23.04
C GLU A 20 11.17 -25.84 23.29
N VAL A 21 10.77 -25.94 24.56
CA VAL A 21 9.37 -25.85 24.97
C VAL A 21 8.78 -24.50 24.61
N GLY A 22 7.81 -24.50 23.68
CA GLY A 22 7.08 -23.30 23.26
C GLY A 22 7.60 -22.63 21.98
N ASN A 23 8.78 -22.99 21.45
CA ASN A 23 9.34 -22.34 20.26
C ASN A 23 8.59 -22.68 18.96
N TYR A 24 7.78 -23.73 18.93
CA TYR A 24 6.84 -24.02 17.85
C TYR A 24 5.88 -22.87 17.54
N LYS A 25 5.67 -21.94 18.47
CA LYS A 25 4.78 -20.77 18.28
C LYS A 25 5.14 -19.93 17.05
N ARG A 26 6.42 -19.90 16.64
CA ARG A 26 6.84 -19.24 15.41
C ARG A 26 6.25 -19.89 14.16
N THR A 27 6.21 -21.23 14.16
CA THR A 27 5.59 -21.98 13.06
C THR A 27 4.09 -21.73 12.99
N VAL A 28 3.42 -21.70 14.14
CA VAL A 28 1.98 -21.38 14.23
C VAL A 28 1.69 -19.97 13.77
N LYS A 29 2.48 -18.98 14.23
CA LYS A 29 2.33 -17.58 13.84
C LYS A 29 2.43 -17.37 12.32
N ARG A 30 3.25 -18.17 11.62
CA ARG A 30 3.38 -18.10 10.15
C ARG A 30 2.04 -18.32 9.42
N ILE A 31 1.10 -19.09 10.02
CA ILE A 31 -0.24 -19.30 9.45
C ILE A 31 -1.05 -18.01 9.50
N ASP A 32 -1.08 -17.33 10.65
CA ASP A 32 -1.76 -16.05 10.81
C ASP A 32 -1.11 -14.95 9.93
N ASP A 33 0.21 -14.92 9.89
CA ASP A 33 0.96 -14.01 9.00
C ASP A 33 0.62 -14.26 7.52
N GLY A 34 0.39 -15.52 7.12
CA GLY A 34 -0.03 -15.86 5.76
C GLY A 34 -1.39 -15.25 5.39
N HIS A 35 -2.35 -15.24 6.30
CA HIS A 35 -3.64 -14.56 6.10
C HIS A 35 -3.46 -13.04 5.97
N ARG A 36 -2.63 -12.43 6.84
CA ARG A 36 -2.34 -10.99 6.79
C ARG A 36 -1.70 -10.60 5.46
N LEU A 37 -0.70 -11.36 5.01
CA LEU A 37 -0.03 -11.11 3.73
C LEU A 37 -0.97 -11.16 2.52
N CYS A 38 -2.08 -11.92 2.59
CA CYS A 38 -3.12 -11.83 1.55
C CYS A 38 -3.83 -10.47 1.58
N ASN A 39 -4.11 -9.91 2.76
CA ASN A 39 -4.70 -8.58 2.87
C ASN A 39 -3.74 -7.51 2.35
N ASP A 40 -2.47 -7.62 2.71
CA ASP A 40 -1.43 -6.67 2.27
C ASP A 40 -1.29 -6.70 0.73
N LEU A 41 -1.32 -7.90 0.12
CA LEU A 41 -1.32 -8.01 -1.35
C LEU A 41 -2.59 -7.43 -1.99
N MET A 42 -3.76 -7.66 -1.41
CA MET A 42 -5.01 -7.05 -1.90
C MET A 42 -4.98 -5.53 -1.82
N SER A 43 -4.46 -4.96 -0.74
CA SER A 43 -4.28 -3.52 -0.59
C SER A 43 -3.31 -2.97 -1.64
N CYS A 44 -2.17 -3.63 -1.84
CA CYS A 44 -1.20 -3.27 -2.88
C CYS A 44 -1.82 -3.24 -4.28
N LEU A 45 -2.65 -4.25 -4.63
CA LEU A 45 -3.37 -4.28 -5.92
C LEU A 45 -4.40 -3.16 -6.04
N GLN A 46 -5.11 -2.83 -4.98
CA GLN A 46 -6.07 -1.73 -4.96
C GLN A 46 -5.41 -0.37 -5.17
N GLU A 47 -4.27 -0.13 -4.50
CA GLU A 47 -3.50 1.09 -4.68
C GLU A 47 -2.96 1.21 -6.11
N ARG A 48 -2.38 0.14 -6.66
CA ARG A 48 -1.93 0.13 -8.06
C ARG A 48 -3.09 0.39 -9.02
N ALA A 49 -4.25 -0.21 -8.81
CA ALA A 49 -5.43 0.02 -9.64
C ALA A 49 -5.95 1.46 -9.58
N LYS A 50 -5.83 2.14 -8.42
CA LYS A 50 -6.13 3.58 -8.29
C LYS A 50 -5.20 4.43 -9.15
N ILE A 51 -3.90 4.12 -9.17
CA ILE A 51 -2.89 4.81 -10.00
C ILE A 51 -3.24 4.65 -11.48
N GLU A 52 -3.52 3.41 -11.94
CA GLU A 52 -3.91 3.14 -13.32
C GLU A 52 -5.16 3.92 -13.73
N LYS A 53 -6.18 3.94 -12.86
CA LYS A 53 -7.41 4.70 -13.06
C LYS A 53 -7.14 6.21 -13.17
N SER A 54 -6.33 6.76 -12.28
CA SER A 54 -5.99 8.19 -12.29
C SER A 54 -5.24 8.60 -13.54
N TYR A 55 -4.26 7.80 -13.96
CA TYR A 55 -3.50 8.03 -15.18
C TYR A 55 -4.41 8.00 -16.42
N SER A 56 -5.24 6.98 -16.55
CA SER A 56 -6.23 6.88 -17.62
C SER A 56 -7.16 8.10 -17.66
N GLN A 57 -7.70 8.53 -16.53
CA GLN A 57 -8.60 9.68 -16.45
C GLN A 57 -7.90 10.98 -16.89
N GLN A 58 -6.65 11.19 -16.46
CA GLN A 58 -5.87 12.37 -16.86
C GLN A 58 -5.61 12.40 -18.36
N LEU A 59 -5.30 11.27 -18.99
CA LEU A 59 -5.15 11.17 -20.44
C LEU A 59 -6.45 11.53 -21.18
N THR A 60 -7.56 10.96 -20.72
CA THR A 60 -8.89 11.25 -21.32
C THR A 60 -9.26 12.74 -21.21
N ASP A 61 -9.04 13.35 -20.05
CA ASP A 61 -9.38 14.76 -19.83
C ASP A 61 -8.47 15.68 -20.64
N TRP A 62 -7.18 15.34 -20.75
CA TRP A 62 -6.21 16.03 -21.58
C TRP A 62 -6.61 15.94 -23.07
N SER A 63 -6.91 14.75 -23.58
CA SER A 63 -7.29 14.53 -24.97
C SER A 63 -8.56 15.29 -25.34
N LYS A 64 -9.60 15.25 -24.51
CA LYS A 64 -10.86 15.99 -24.72
C LYS A 64 -10.65 17.50 -24.80
N ARG A 65 -9.88 18.05 -23.85
CA ARG A 65 -9.60 19.49 -23.83
C ARG A 65 -8.84 19.92 -25.08
N TRP A 66 -7.78 19.23 -25.45
CA TRP A 66 -6.97 19.57 -26.60
C TRP A 66 -7.68 19.32 -27.93
N ARG A 67 -8.47 18.28 -28.05
CA ARG A 67 -9.32 18.03 -29.23
C ARG A 67 -10.21 19.21 -29.51
N GLN A 68 -10.90 19.74 -28.51
CA GLN A 68 -11.75 20.94 -28.64
C GLN A 68 -10.98 22.20 -29.03
N LEU A 69 -9.74 22.37 -28.57
CA LEU A 69 -8.91 23.50 -28.92
C LEU A 69 -8.40 23.39 -30.35
N ILE A 70 -7.96 22.23 -30.81
CA ILE A 70 -7.49 21.98 -32.17
C ILE A 70 -8.62 22.20 -33.17
N GLU A 71 -9.80 21.62 -32.90
CA GLU A 71 -11.00 21.77 -33.77
C GLU A 71 -11.47 23.22 -33.91
N LYS A 72 -11.19 24.11 -32.95
CA LYS A 72 -11.49 25.54 -33.04
C LYS A 72 -10.53 26.31 -33.93
N GLY A 73 -9.43 25.66 -34.33
CA GLY A 73 -8.46 26.24 -35.26
C GLY A 73 -7.49 27.20 -34.61
N PRO A 74 -6.45 27.73 -35.26
CA PRO A 74 -6.32 28.00 -36.70
C PRO A 74 -5.67 26.92 -37.56
N GLN A 75 -5.27 25.74 -36.98
CA GLN A 75 -4.70 24.67 -37.78
C GLN A 75 -5.77 24.02 -38.66
N TYR A 76 -5.38 23.53 -39.83
CA TYR A 76 -6.27 22.98 -40.84
C TYR A 76 -5.64 21.79 -41.58
N GLY A 77 -6.46 21.04 -42.31
CA GLY A 77 -6.05 20.04 -43.31
C GLY A 77 -5.46 18.78 -42.75
N THR A 78 -4.40 18.29 -43.38
CA THR A 78 -3.78 16.99 -43.05
C THR A 78 -2.97 17.08 -41.77
N VAL A 79 -2.38 18.24 -41.46
CA VAL A 79 -1.64 18.45 -40.19
C VAL A 79 -2.59 18.52 -39.00
N GLU A 80 -3.77 19.12 -39.14
CA GLU A 80 -4.80 19.06 -38.08
C GLU A 80 -5.19 17.63 -37.77
N ARG A 81 -5.42 16.80 -38.77
CA ARG A 81 -5.70 15.34 -38.60
C ARG A 81 -4.57 14.62 -37.88
N ALA A 82 -3.32 14.94 -38.25
CA ALA A 82 -2.14 14.35 -37.57
C ALA A 82 -2.07 14.77 -36.10
N TRP A 83 -2.41 16.01 -35.78
CA TRP A 83 -2.46 16.51 -34.40
C TRP A 83 -3.61 15.89 -33.61
N LEU A 84 -4.80 15.72 -34.19
CA LEU A 84 -5.94 15.01 -33.60
C LEU A 84 -5.65 13.52 -33.39
N ALA A 85 -4.75 12.92 -34.18
CA ALA A 85 -4.32 11.55 -33.98
C ALA A 85 -3.55 11.35 -32.64
N LEU A 86 -2.82 12.36 -32.13
CA LEU A 86 -2.24 12.33 -30.79
C LEU A 86 -3.30 12.25 -29.70
N MET A 87 -4.44 12.94 -29.89
CA MET A 87 -5.56 12.86 -28.95
C MET A 87 -6.21 11.48 -28.97
N THR A 88 -6.26 10.87 -30.15
CA THR A 88 -6.79 9.51 -30.34
C THR A 88 -5.85 8.45 -29.75
N GLU A 89 -4.54 8.65 -29.85
CA GLU A 89 -3.54 7.82 -29.17
C GLU A 89 -3.78 7.85 -27.66
N ALA A 90 -3.90 9.03 -27.06
CA ALA A 90 -4.11 9.19 -25.62
C ALA A 90 -5.42 8.53 -25.15
N ASP A 91 -6.51 8.63 -25.91
CA ASP A 91 -7.77 7.93 -25.61
C ASP A 91 -7.57 6.42 -25.60
N LYS A 92 -6.89 5.87 -26.61
CA LYS A 92 -6.62 4.41 -26.70
C LYS A 92 -5.70 3.92 -25.59
N VAL A 93 -4.66 4.70 -25.22
CA VAL A 93 -3.77 4.37 -24.09
C VAL A 93 -4.54 4.45 -22.78
N SER A 94 -5.43 5.43 -22.63
CA SER A 94 -6.34 5.52 -21.48
C SER A 94 -7.17 4.25 -21.32
N ASP A 95 -7.77 3.74 -22.41
CA ASP A 95 -8.57 2.51 -22.39
C ASP A 95 -7.74 1.29 -21.95
N LEU A 96 -6.50 1.16 -22.44
CA LEU A 96 -5.60 0.09 -22.04
C LEU A 96 -5.29 0.12 -20.53
N HIS A 97 -5.06 1.30 -19.96
CA HIS A 97 -4.85 1.44 -18.52
C HIS A 97 -6.12 1.15 -17.70
N GLN A 98 -7.33 1.41 -18.25
CA GLN A 98 -8.57 0.94 -17.64
C GLN A 98 -8.69 -0.60 -17.67
N GLU A 99 -8.22 -1.25 -18.73
CA GLU A 99 -8.17 -2.72 -18.80
C GLU A 99 -7.21 -3.28 -17.76
N VAL A 100 -6.01 -2.69 -17.59
CA VAL A 100 -5.07 -3.05 -16.53
C VAL A 100 -5.73 -2.95 -15.16
N LYS A 101 -6.33 -1.80 -14.84
CA LYS A 101 -7.07 -1.58 -13.58
C LYS A 101 -8.15 -2.63 -13.37
N ASN A 102 -8.91 -2.97 -14.43
CA ASN A 102 -9.98 -3.98 -14.35
C ASN A 102 -9.43 -5.38 -14.10
N GLY A 103 -8.34 -5.79 -14.76
CA GLY A 103 -7.66 -7.06 -14.53
C GLY A 103 -7.18 -7.21 -13.08
N LEU A 104 -6.51 -6.16 -12.55
CA LEU A 104 -6.03 -6.15 -11.18
C LEU A 104 -7.16 -6.30 -10.14
N LEU A 105 -8.31 -5.63 -10.35
CA LEU A 105 -9.42 -5.64 -9.38
C LEU A 105 -10.37 -6.82 -9.54
N ASN A 106 -10.77 -7.11 -10.77
CA ASN A 106 -11.85 -8.07 -11.02
C ASN A 106 -11.35 -9.51 -11.18
N GLU A 107 -10.06 -9.67 -11.49
CA GLU A 107 -9.44 -10.98 -11.64
C GLU A 107 -8.46 -11.27 -10.50
N ASP A 108 -7.36 -10.53 -10.42
CA ASP A 108 -6.27 -10.84 -9.49
C ASP A 108 -6.68 -10.67 -8.03
N LEU A 109 -7.28 -9.56 -7.68
CA LEU A 109 -7.74 -9.30 -6.31
C LEU A 109 -8.80 -10.31 -5.88
N GLU A 110 -9.74 -10.65 -6.76
CA GLU A 110 -10.77 -11.65 -6.46
C GLU A 110 -10.19 -13.06 -6.30
N LYS A 111 -9.17 -13.42 -7.09
CA LYS A 111 -8.43 -14.68 -6.91
C LYS A 111 -7.77 -14.75 -5.54
N VAL A 112 -7.09 -13.67 -5.10
CA VAL A 112 -6.47 -13.60 -3.77
C VAL A 112 -7.54 -13.72 -2.67
N ARG A 113 -8.65 -13.01 -2.81
CA ARG A 113 -9.75 -13.04 -1.84
C ARG A 113 -10.37 -14.43 -1.70
N ASN A 114 -10.61 -15.10 -2.82
CA ASN A 114 -11.19 -16.44 -2.82
C ASN A 114 -10.22 -17.46 -2.23
N TRP A 115 -8.95 -17.43 -2.66
CA TRP A 115 -7.94 -18.30 -2.10
C TRP A 115 -7.78 -18.11 -0.58
N GLN A 116 -7.78 -16.85 -0.10
CA GLN A 116 -7.71 -16.55 1.33
C GLN A 116 -8.88 -17.15 2.11
N LYS A 117 -10.11 -17.08 1.57
CA LYS A 117 -11.29 -17.68 2.19
C LYS A 117 -11.19 -19.20 2.27
N ASP A 118 -10.65 -19.83 1.23
CA ASP A 118 -10.52 -21.28 1.14
C ASP A 118 -9.36 -21.81 1.99
N ALA A 119 -8.31 -21.01 2.19
CA ALA A 119 -7.12 -21.40 2.94
C ALA A 119 -7.22 -21.09 4.43
N TYR A 120 -8.04 -20.11 4.86
CA TYR A 120 -8.12 -19.65 6.25
C TYR A 120 -9.57 -19.54 6.72
N HIS A 121 -9.96 -20.46 7.62
CA HIS A 121 -11.32 -20.54 8.17
C HIS A 121 -11.42 -19.82 9.52
N LYS A 122 -12.10 -18.68 9.56
CA LYS A 122 -12.33 -17.92 10.79
C LYS A 122 -13.20 -18.72 11.76
N GLN A 123 -12.83 -18.70 13.04
CA GLN A 123 -13.62 -19.31 14.12
C GLN A 123 -14.49 -18.26 14.84
N ILE A 124 -15.59 -18.73 15.46
CA ILE A 124 -16.53 -17.88 16.21
C ILE A 124 -15.84 -17.17 17.39
N MET A 125 -14.89 -17.83 18.05
CA MET A 125 -14.14 -17.29 19.20
C MET A 125 -12.86 -16.54 18.79
N GLY A 126 -12.71 -16.19 17.52
CA GLY A 126 -11.52 -15.51 16.98
C GLY A 126 -10.41 -16.49 16.54
N GLY A 127 -9.50 -15.97 15.70
CA GLY A 127 -8.42 -16.76 15.07
C GLY A 127 -8.91 -17.65 13.93
N PHE A 128 -7.99 -18.49 13.43
CA PHE A 128 -8.27 -19.42 12.33
C PHE A 128 -8.25 -20.87 12.83
N LYS A 129 -9.05 -21.71 12.19
CA LYS A 129 -9.11 -23.14 12.47
C LYS A 129 -7.74 -23.78 12.31
N GLU A 130 -7.03 -23.45 11.23
CA GLU A 130 -5.72 -23.97 10.87
C GLU A 130 -4.66 -23.62 11.92
N THR A 131 -4.66 -22.39 12.42
CA THR A 131 -3.78 -21.91 13.49
C THR A 131 -4.02 -22.70 14.77
N LYS A 132 -5.29 -22.91 15.13
CA LYS A 132 -5.66 -23.63 16.34
C LYS A 132 -5.30 -25.11 16.27
N GLU A 133 -5.57 -25.76 15.13
CA GLU A 133 -5.22 -27.17 14.91
C GLU A 133 -3.71 -27.40 14.99
N ALA A 134 -2.92 -26.50 14.38
CA ALA A 134 -1.46 -26.55 14.47
C ALA A 134 -0.98 -26.36 15.93
N GLU A 135 -1.52 -25.35 16.62
CA GLU A 135 -1.15 -25.09 18.03
C GLU A 135 -1.50 -26.24 18.96
N GLU A 136 -2.69 -26.82 18.83
CA GLU A 136 -3.12 -27.98 19.61
C GLU A 136 -2.27 -29.21 19.28
N GLY A 137 -1.92 -29.43 18.01
CA GLY A 137 -1.02 -30.48 17.57
C GLY A 137 0.33 -30.42 18.26
N PHE A 138 0.98 -29.24 18.21
CA PHE A 138 2.27 -29.01 18.88
C PHE A 138 2.16 -29.12 20.40
N LYS A 139 1.15 -28.56 21.03
CA LYS A 139 0.91 -28.71 22.47
C LYS A 139 0.79 -30.18 22.87
N LYS A 140 0.04 -30.96 22.09
CA LYS A 140 -0.13 -32.40 22.34
C LYS A 140 1.17 -33.15 22.19
N ALA A 141 1.94 -32.91 21.13
CA ALA A 141 3.23 -33.52 20.87
C ALA A 141 4.27 -33.22 21.97
N GLN A 142 4.32 -31.96 22.43
CA GLN A 142 5.32 -31.50 23.39
C GLN A 142 5.01 -31.88 24.86
N LYS A 143 3.74 -32.02 25.22
CA LYS A 143 3.29 -32.17 26.62
C LYS A 143 3.99 -33.31 27.38
N PRO A 144 4.14 -34.55 26.84
CA PRO A 144 4.81 -35.65 27.55
C PRO A 144 6.27 -35.33 27.84
N TRP A 145 7.01 -34.87 26.85
CA TRP A 145 8.43 -34.53 26.95
C TRP A 145 8.69 -33.36 27.90
N ALA A 146 7.90 -32.28 27.81
CA ALA A 146 7.98 -31.10 28.68
C ALA A 146 7.74 -31.47 30.16
N LYS A 147 6.87 -32.48 30.44
CA LYS A 147 6.68 -32.99 31.79
C LYS A 147 7.95 -33.67 32.29
N LYS A 148 8.58 -34.54 31.47
CA LYS A 148 9.82 -35.21 31.84
C LYS A 148 10.99 -34.25 32.00
N LEU A 149 11.11 -33.24 31.15
CA LEU A 149 12.11 -32.19 31.30
C LEU A 149 11.98 -31.49 32.66
N LYS A 150 10.77 -31.13 33.09
CA LYS A 150 10.52 -30.53 34.39
C LYS A 150 10.90 -31.47 35.57
N GLU A 151 10.71 -32.78 35.42
CA GLU A 151 11.17 -33.78 36.40
C GLU A 151 12.71 -33.79 36.49
N VAL A 152 13.41 -33.71 35.35
CA VAL A 152 14.88 -33.60 35.28
C VAL A 152 15.37 -32.32 35.93
N GLU A 153 14.79 -31.16 35.61
CA GLU A 153 15.16 -29.88 36.23
C GLU A 153 15.00 -29.89 37.75
N THR A 154 13.89 -30.49 38.22
CA THR A 154 13.62 -30.64 39.66
C THR A 154 14.66 -31.56 40.35
N ALA A 155 14.98 -32.69 39.71
CA ALA A 155 15.99 -33.60 40.22
C ALA A 155 17.41 -32.99 40.22
N LYS A 156 17.77 -32.24 39.12
CA LYS A 156 19.03 -31.47 39.04
C LYS A 156 19.16 -30.47 40.19
N LYS A 157 18.10 -29.68 40.44
CA LYS A 157 18.08 -28.71 41.56
C LYS A 157 18.27 -29.40 42.90
N ALA A 158 17.57 -30.54 43.15
CA ALA A 158 17.71 -31.31 44.39
C ALA A 158 19.12 -31.86 44.55
N TYR A 159 19.74 -32.39 43.50
CA TYR A 159 21.13 -32.86 43.52
C TYR A 159 22.12 -31.71 43.85
N HIS A 160 21.98 -30.55 43.18
CA HIS A 160 22.84 -29.40 43.46
C HIS A 160 22.68 -28.87 44.91
N MET A 161 21.44 -28.91 45.44
CA MET A 161 21.20 -28.51 46.85
C MET A 161 21.88 -29.51 47.82
N ALA A 162 21.72 -30.82 47.60
CA ALA A 162 22.39 -31.86 48.43
C ALA A 162 23.92 -31.71 48.41
N CYS A 163 24.52 -31.41 47.22
CA CYS A 163 25.96 -31.15 47.11
C CYS A 163 26.39 -29.88 47.88
N LYS A 164 25.59 -28.82 47.87
CA LYS A 164 25.87 -27.61 48.66
C LYS A 164 25.80 -27.88 50.14
N GLU A 165 24.81 -28.67 50.62
CA GLU A 165 24.66 -29.05 52.01
C GLU A 165 25.81 -29.96 52.51
N GLU A 166 26.23 -30.93 51.68
CA GLU A 166 27.39 -31.78 51.95
C GLU A 166 28.67 -30.93 52.09
N LYS A 167 28.93 -30.00 51.12
CA LYS A 167 30.09 -29.09 51.20
C LYS A 167 30.08 -28.25 52.45
N LEU A 168 28.92 -27.72 52.88
CA LEU A 168 28.78 -26.95 54.10
C LEU A 168 29.00 -27.79 55.35
N ALA A 169 28.49 -29.04 55.38
CA ALA A 169 28.68 -29.98 56.48
C ALA A 169 30.15 -30.38 56.60
N SER A 170 30.83 -30.71 55.50
CA SER A 170 32.26 -31.06 55.46
C SER A 170 33.15 -29.89 55.91
N THR A 171 32.83 -28.65 55.49
CA THR A 171 33.55 -27.45 55.95
C THR A 171 33.39 -27.25 57.46
N ARG A 172 32.18 -27.46 57.99
CA ARG A 172 31.94 -27.37 59.46
C ARG A 172 32.70 -28.42 60.24
N GLU A 173 32.72 -29.65 59.74
CA GLU A 173 33.51 -30.72 60.34
C GLU A 173 35.00 -30.41 60.32
N ALA A 174 35.53 -29.94 59.19
CA ALA A 174 36.95 -29.53 59.08
C ALA A 174 37.33 -28.41 60.05
N ASN A 175 36.50 -27.35 60.13
CA ASN A 175 36.72 -26.27 61.06
C ASN A 175 36.70 -26.72 62.53
N SER A 176 35.75 -27.64 62.87
CA SER A 176 35.66 -28.16 64.23
C SER A 176 36.88 -28.99 64.66
N LYS A 177 37.60 -29.62 63.73
CA LYS A 177 38.87 -30.32 64.00
C LYS A 177 39.99 -29.37 64.33
N ALA A 178 39.92 -28.09 63.92
CA ALA A 178 40.90 -27.04 64.19
C ALA A 178 40.61 -26.29 65.50
N GLU A 179 39.43 -26.43 66.09
CA GLU A 179 39.02 -25.73 67.31
C GLU A 179 39.18 -26.62 68.55
N ALA A 180 40.06 -26.27 69.47
CA ALA A 180 40.33 -27.01 70.71
C ALA A 180 39.13 -27.06 71.70
N SER A 181 38.06 -26.27 71.46
CA SER A 181 36.87 -26.18 72.33
C SER A 181 35.76 -27.20 71.99
N VAL A 182 35.90 -28.02 70.93
CA VAL A 182 34.88 -28.95 70.48
C VAL A 182 35.06 -30.32 71.15
N THR A 183 33.99 -30.79 71.78
CA THR A 183 34.02 -32.13 72.46
C THR A 183 34.02 -33.29 71.47
N PRO A 184 34.60 -34.46 71.81
CA PRO A 184 34.59 -35.68 70.98
C PRO A 184 33.18 -36.12 70.53
N ASP A 185 32.16 -35.93 71.35
CA ASP A 185 30.76 -36.22 71.00
C ASP A 185 30.20 -35.29 69.98
N GLN A 186 30.59 -34.01 69.98
CA GLN A 186 30.22 -33.03 68.98
C GLN A 186 30.90 -33.29 67.62
N GLN A 187 32.18 -33.71 67.62
CA GLN A 187 32.89 -34.12 66.41
C GLN A 187 32.25 -35.36 65.78
N LYS A 188 31.86 -36.39 66.61
CA LYS A 188 31.13 -37.57 66.09
C LYS A 188 29.81 -37.18 65.43
N LYS A 189 29.02 -36.28 66.03
CA LYS A 189 27.76 -35.84 65.45
C LYS A 189 27.98 -35.07 64.14
N LEU A 190 29.04 -34.29 64.00
CA LEU A 190 29.36 -33.59 62.75
C LEU A 190 29.79 -34.60 61.69
N HIS A 191 30.56 -35.61 62.02
CA HIS A 191 30.95 -36.68 61.11
C HIS A 191 29.72 -37.45 60.60
N GLU A 192 28.84 -37.89 61.53
CA GLU A 192 27.59 -38.55 61.18
C GLU A 192 26.70 -37.74 60.26
N LYS A 193 26.70 -36.39 60.46
CA LYS A 193 26.00 -35.47 59.57
C LYS A 193 26.59 -35.41 58.17
N VAL A 194 27.94 -35.38 58.05
CA VAL A 194 28.62 -35.43 56.75
C VAL A 194 28.32 -36.73 56.02
N ASP A 195 28.37 -37.88 56.71
CA ASP A 195 28.06 -39.16 56.07
C ASP A 195 26.61 -39.25 55.62
N LYS A 196 25.67 -38.69 56.40
CA LYS A 196 24.27 -38.61 55.98
C LYS A 196 24.14 -37.70 54.75
N CYS A 197 24.78 -36.52 54.71
CA CYS A 197 24.75 -35.65 53.53
C CYS A 197 25.34 -36.33 52.28
N LYS A 198 26.42 -37.13 52.41
CA LYS A 198 27.00 -37.91 51.32
C LYS A 198 26.00 -38.94 50.76
N GLN A 199 25.26 -39.64 51.67
CA GLN A 199 24.21 -40.57 51.24
C GLN A 199 23.06 -39.82 50.51
N ASP A 200 22.68 -38.65 50.99
CA ASP A 200 21.62 -37.84 50.37
C ASP A 200 22.08 -37.33 49.01
N VAL A 201 23.35 -36.92 48.81
CA VAL A 201 23.94 -36.60 47.50
C VAL A 201 23.86 -37.77 46.55
N GLN A 202 24.25 -38.98 47.01
CA GLN A 202 24.23 -40.18 46.14
C GLN A 202 22.79 -40.54 45.71
N LYS A 203 21.82 -40.49 46.63
CA LYS A 203 20.40 -40.72 46.30
C LYS A 203 19.86 -39.67 45.33
N ALA A 204 20.19 -38.39 45.52
CA ALA A 204 19.77 -37.33 44.64
C ALA A 204 20.41 -37.48 43.24
N LYS A 205 21.68 -37.86 43.17
CA LYS A 205 22.38 -38.17 41.92
C LYS A 205 21.69 -39.29 41.15
N GLU A 206 21.44 -40.42 41.76
CA GLU A 206 20.77 -41.58 41.17
C GLU A 206 19.38 -41.20 40.63
N LYS A 207 18.63 -40.37 41.40
CA LYS A 207 17.33 -39.89 40.94
C LYS A 207 17.45 -38.98 39.72
N TYR A 208 18.47 -38.12 39.68
CA TYR A 208 18.72 -37.21 38.56
C TYR A 208 19.14 -38.02 37.32
N GLU A 209 20.07 -38.97 37.43
CA GLU A 209 20.49 -39.87 36.35
C GLU A 209 19.31 -40.64 35.78
N LYS A 210 18.47 -41.22 36.64
CA LYS A 210 17.26 -41.94 36.24
C LYS A 210 16.26 -41.01 35.49
N SER A 211 16.08 -39.78 35.96
CA SER A 211 15.19 -38.84 35.27
C SER A 211 15.72 -38.44 33.89
N LEU A 212 17.04 -38.36 33.69
CA LEU A 212 17.66 -38.17 32.37
C LEU A 212 17.40 -39.36 31.45
N GLU A 213 17.60 -40.59 31.91
CA GLU A 213 17.30 -41.79 31.11
C GLU A 213 15.83 -41.87 30.67
N GLU A 214 14.90 -41.41 31.53
CA GLU A 214 13.47 -41.38 31.21
C GLU A 214 13.17 -40.30 30.19
N LEU A 215 13.85 -39.14 30.22
CA LEU A 215 13.75 -38.09 29.24
C LEU A 215 14.29 -38.56 27.88
N ASP A 216 15.47 -39.22 27.87
CA ASP A 216 16.09 -39.73 26.64
C ASP A 216 15.17 -40.73 25.94
N LYS A 217 14.50 -41.62 26.68
CA LYS A 217 13.52 -42.55 26.12
C LYS A 217 12.30 -41.86 25.51
N CYS A 218 11.93 -40.66 26.01
CA CYS A 218 10.83 -39.87 25.49
C CYS A 218 11.22 -38.97 24.32
N THR A 219 12.51 -38.74 24.06
CA THR A 219 13.00 -37.82 23.04
C THR A 219 12.69 -38.26 21.60
N PRO A 220 12.93 -39.53 21.18
CA PRO A 220 12.60 -39.93 19.81
C PRO A 220 11.11 -39.79 19.44
N PRO A 221 10.13 -40.28 20.24
CA PRO A 221 8.71 -40.07 19.91
C PRO A 221 8.27 -38.62 20.01
N TYR A 222 8.93 -37.80 20.84
CA TYR A 222 8.73 -36.35 20.86
C TYR A 222 9.12 -35.72 19.55
N MET A 223 10.34 -36.01 19.04
CA MET A 223 10.85 -35.50 17.80
C MET A 223 9.94 -35.86 16.62
N GLU A 224 9.60 -37.16 16.51
CA GLU A 224 8.70 -37.67 15.47
C GLU A 224 7.35 -36.96 15.49
N SER A 225 6.73 -36.79 16.66
CA SER A 225 5.43 -36.13 16.78
C SER A 225 5.49 -34.64 16.44
N MET A 226 6.58 -33.96 16.82
CA MET A 226 6.79 -32.53 16.47
C MET A 226 7.02 -32.32 14.98
N GLU A 227 7.82 -33.20 14.35
CA GLU A 227 8.08 -33.20 12.91
C GLU A 227 6.80 -33.43 12.11
N GLN A 228 5.96 -34.39 12.50
CA GLN A 228 4.68 -34.65 11.84
C GLN A 228 3.78 -33.40 11.81
N VAL A 229 3.67 -32.66 12.92
CA VAL A 229 2.88 -31.43 12.97
C VAL A 229 3.55 -30.31 12.14
N PHE A 230 4.87 -30.21 12.21
CA PHE A 230 5.62 -29.25 11.42
C PHE A 230 5.43 -29.48 9.92
N ASP A 231 5.46 -30.72 9.46
CA ASP A 231 5.26 -31.09 8.05
C ASP A 231 3.86 -30.72 7.54
N LEU A 232 2.83 -30.87 8.38
CA LEU A 232 1.49 -30.37 8.04
C LEU A 232 1.48 -28.85 7.82
N CYS A 233 2.18 -28.09 8.69
CA CYS A 233 2.33 -26.65 8.52
C CYS A 233 3.14 -26.32 7.25
N GLN A 234 4.17 -27.10 6.92
CA GLN A 234 4.94 -26.94 5.68
C GLN A 234 4.10 -27.18 4.43
N GLN A 235 3.21 -28.17 4.45
CA GLN A 235 2.31 -28.41 3.32
C GLN A 235 1.35 -27.23 3.08
N MET A 236 0.86 -26.58 4.12
CA MET A 236 0.08 -25.36 4.00
C MET A 236 0.92 -24.22 3.38
N GLU A 237 2.15 -24.07 3.82
CA GLU A 237 3.07 -23.06 3.32
C GLU A 237 3.46 -23.28 1.85
N VAL A 238 3.65 -24.53 1.43
CA VAL A 238 3.85 -24.88 0.00
C VAL A 238 2.68 -24.37 -0.85
N LYS A 239 1.43 -24.64 -0.40
CA LYS A 239 0.23 -24.15 -1.13
C LYS A 239 0.22 -22.63 -1.23
N ARG A 240 0.55 -21.92 -0.14
CA ARG A 240 0.59 -20.46 -0.11
C ARG A 240 1.63 -19.90 -1.06
N ILE A 241 2.87 -20.40 -1.01
CA ILE A 241 3.97 -19.94 -1.86
C ILE A 241 3.68 -20.23 -3.33
N THR A 242 3.12 -21.40 -3.64
CA THR A 242 2.74 -21.75 -5.01
C THR A 242 1.67 -20.79 -5.53
N PHE A 243 0.62 -20.56 -4.76
CA PHE A 243 -0.42 -19.60 -5.10
C PHE A 243 0.13 -18.18 -5.31
N LEU A 244 0.99 -17.70 -4.41
CA LEU A 244 1.58 -16.36 -4.56
C LEU A 244 2.42 -16.23 -5.82
N LYS A 245 3.15 -17.29 -6.19
CA LYS A 245 3.89 -17.31 -7.46
C LYS A 245 2.94 -17.19 -8.66
N GLU A 246 1.86 -17.96 -8.66
CA GLU A 246 0.87 -17.95 -9.75
C GLU A 246 0.19 -16.59 -9.89
N ILE A 247 -0.28 -16.01 -8.79
CA ILE A 247 -0.95 -14.71 -8.81
C ILE A 247 -0.01 -13.58 -9.25
N LEU A 248 1.26 -13.60 -8.84
CA LEU A 248 2.25 -12.62 -9.29
C LEU A 248 2.51 -12.72 -10.80
N LEU A 249 2.45 -13.90 -11.39
CA LEU A 249 2.53 -14.09 -12.84
C LEU A 249 1.28 -13.55 -13.55
N ASP A 250 0.09 -13.72 -12.97
CA ASP A 250 -1.15 -13.16 -13.51
C ASP A 250 -1.11 -11.62 -13.47
N ILE A 251 -0.70 -11.03 -12.35
CA ILE A 251 -0.49 -9.59 -12.21
C ILE A 251 0.49 -9.08 -13.28
N LYS A 252 1.63 -9.75 -13.46
CA LYS A 252 2.61 -9.40 -14.52
C LYS A 252 1.95 -9.39 -15.91
N ARG A 253 1.09 -10.34 -16.20
CA ARG A 253 0.39 -10.43 -17.50
C ARG A 253 -0.52 -9.21 -17.72
N HIS A 254 -1.27 -8.77 -16.70
CA HIS A 254 -2.11 -7.59 -16.81
C HIS A 254 -1.31 -6.29 -16.93
N LEU A 255 -0.19 -6.19 -16.22
CA LEU A 255 0.67 -5.00 -16.26
C LEU A 255 1.50 -4.87 -17.55
N ASN A 256 1.72 -5.95 -18.27
CA ASN A 256 2.59 -5.96 -19.45
C ASN A 256 1.86 -5.60 -20.73
N LEU A 257 1.70 -4.32 -20.99
CA LEU A 257 1.07 -3.80 -22.22
C LEU A 257 1.89 -4.09 -23.47
N THR A 258 3.20 -4.37 -23.36
CA THR A 258 4.06 -4.59 -24.54
C THR A 258 3.78 -5.90 -25.26
N GLU A 259 3.20 -6.88 -24.59
CA GLU A 259 2.78 -8.15 -25.19
C GLU A 259 1.40 -8.04 -25.86
N THR A 260 0.69 -6.91 -25.69
CA THR A 260 -0.64 -6.70 -26.25
C THR A 260 -0.51 -6.13 -27.67
N GLN A 261 -1.01 -6.81 -28.69
CA GLN A 261 -1.02 -6.29 -30.08
C GLN A 261 -1.66 -4.90 -30.16
N CYS A 262 -2.67 -4.63 -29.33
CA CYS A 262 -3.35 -3.35 -29.28
C CYS A 262 -2.40 -2.18 -28.98
N TYR A 263 -1.45 -2.35 -28.05
CA TYR A 263 -0.51 -1.30 -27.69
C TYR A 263 0.40 -0.89 -28.88
N SER A 264 0.95 -1.86 -29.60
CA SER A 264 1.78 -1.58 -30.77
C SER A 264 0.97 -1.02 -31.95
N MET A 265 -0.29 -1.38 -32.08
CA MET A 265 -1.18 -0.86 -33.11
C MET A 265 -1.52 0.61 -32.90
N VAL A 266 -1.65 1.07 -31.66
CA VAL A 266 -1.90 2.49 -31.35
C VAL A 266 -0.82 3.37 -31.97
N TYR A 267 0.44 3.03 -31.76
CA TYR A 267 1.57 3.82 -32.28
C TYR A 267 1.79 3.67 -33.78
N ARG A 268 1.48 2.51 -34.39
CA ARG A 268 1.49 2.34 -35.85
C ARG A 268 0.41 3.21 -36.52
N ASP A 269 -0.78 3.27 -35.93
CA ASP A 269 -1.86 4.11 -36.45
C ASP A 269 -1.53 5.59 -36.34
N LEU A 270 -0.91 6.02 -35.22
CA LEU A 270 -0.43 7.37 -35.02
C LEU A 270 0.64 7.72 -36.07
N GLU A 271 1.68 6.90 -36.21
CA GLU A 271 2.74 7.07 -37.21
C GLU A 271 2.20 7.19 -38.62
N ARG A 272 1.30 6.26 -39.02
CA ARG A 272 0.65 6.28 -40.34
C ARG A 272 -0.08 7.60 -40.59
N THR A 273 -0.79 8.12 -39.58
CA THR A 273 -1.55 9.36 -39.72
C THR A 273 -0.64 10.56 -39.82
N ILE A 274 0.48 10.58 -39.06
CA ILE A 274 1.49 11.65 -39.16
C ILE A 274 2.18 11.61 -40.52
N LEU A 275 2.56 10.45 -41.02
CA LEU A 275 3.20 10.31 -42.34
C LEU A 275 2.27 10.65 -43.52
N ALA A 276 0.95 10.60 -43.32
CA ALA A 276 -0.04 11.01 -44.28
C ALA A 276 -0.24 12.54 -44.36
N ALA A 277 0.41 13.31 -43.48
CA ALA A 277 0.40 14.79 -43.56
C ALA A 277 1.06 15.28 -44.86
N ASN A 278 0.36 16.09 -45.64
CA ASN A 278 0.77 16.53 -46.97
C ASN A 278 0.76 18.05 -47.09
N THR A 279 1.95 18.63 -47.05
CA THR A 279 2.13 20.07 -47.12
C THR A 279 1.50 20.70 -48.39
N GLN A 280 1.59 20.01 -49.55
CA GLN A 280 1.09 20.55 -50.81
C GLN A 280 -0.46 20.56 -50.84
N GLU A 281 -1.09 19.58 -50.28
CA GLU A 281 -2.54 19.53 -50.11
C GLU A 281 -3.04 20.64 -49.20
N ASP A 282 -2.39 20.83 -48.07
CA ASP A 282 -2.80 21.84 -47.08
C ASP A 282 -2.62 23.27 -47.64
N LEU A 283 -1.47 23.56 -48.27
CA LEU A 283 -1.25 24.85 -48.91
C LEU A 283 -2.21 25.12 -50.06
N LYS A 284 -2.52 24.09 -50.88
CA LYS A 284 -3.51 24.21 -51.96
C LYS A 284 -4.90 24.46 -51.41
N TRP A 285 -5.29 23.77 -50.34
CA TRP A 285 -6.56 23.96 -49.67
C TRP A 285 -6.65 25.42 -49.14
N PHE A 286 -5.62 25.93 -48.48
CA PHE A 286 -5.59 27.29 -47.95
C PHE A 286 -5.67 28.34 -49.07
N SER A 287 -4.90 28.15 -50.15
CA SER A 287 -4.95 29.03 -51.30
C SER A 287 -6.35 29.10 -51.94
N ASN A 288 -7.03 27.96 -52.02
CA ASN A 288 -8.38 27.89 -52.64
C ASN A 288 -9.48 28.44 -51.72
N ASN A 289 -9.28 28.46 -50.41
CA ASN A 289 -10.31 28.88 -49.45
C ASN A 289 -10.08 30.30 -48.89
N HIS A 290 -8.82 30.74 -48.84
CA HIS A 290 -8.44 31.99 -48.19
C HIS A 290 -7.41 32.82 -48.99
N GLY A 291 -7.07 32.41 -50.22
CA GLY A 291 -6.01 33.03 -51.00
C GLY A 291 -6.39 33.25 -52.49
N PRO A 292 -5.38 33.39 -53.34
CA PRO A 292 -5.58 33.69 -54.78
C PRO A 292 -6.36 32.66 -55.57
N GLY A 293 -6.49 31.42 -55.06
CA GLY A 293 -7.31 30.34 -55.67
C GLY A 293 -8.82 30.52 -55.48
N MET A 294 -9.26 31.51 -54.68
CA MET A 294 -10.69 31.76 -54.49
C MET A 294 -11.32 32.33 -55.76
N PRO A 295 -12.52 31.88 -56.15
CA PRO A 295 -13.25 32.47 -57.22
C PRO A 295 -13.68 33.92 -56.90
N MET A 296 -13.56 34.80 -57.86
CA MET A 296 -14.00 36.15 -57.73
C MET A 296 -14.82 36.54 -58.95
N ASN A 297 -15.97 37.11 -58.71
CA ASN A 297 -16.76 37.78 -59.78
C ASN A 297 -16.20 39.20 -59.95
N TRP A 298 -15.31 39.33 -60.92
CA TRP A 298 -14.73 40.66 -61.26
C TRP A 298 -15.82 41.62 -61.76
N PRO A 299 -15.90 42.89 -61.30
CA PRO A 299 -16.85 43.80 -61.79
C PRO A 299 -16.69 44.00 -63.36
N GLN A 300 -17.80 43.90 -64.04
CA GLN A 300 -17.88 44.15 -65.46
C GLN A 300 -18.73 45.39 -65.64
N PHE A 301 -18.55 46.05 -66.80
CA PHE A 301 -19.38 47.15 -67.11
C PHE A 301 -20.83 46.64 -67.29
N GLU A 302 -21.76 47.31 -66.57
CA GLU A 302 -23.19 47.06 -66.69
C GLU A 302 -23.85 48.31 -67.27
N ASP A 303 -24.54 48.15 -68.38
CA ASP A 303 -25.34 49.24 -68.96
C ASP A 303 -26.45 49.67 -67.98
N TYR A 304 -26.68 50.99 -67.92
CA TYR A 304 -27.72 51.52 -67.05
C TYR A 304 -29.11 50.91 -67.41
N ASN A 305 -29.67 50.15 -66.45
CA ASN A 305 -31.04 49.70 -66.57
C ASN A 305 -31.90 50.36 -65.49
N PRO A 306 -32.90 51.17 -65.88
CA PRO A 306 -33.72 51.92 -64.92
C PRO A 306 -34.57 51.03 -64.02
N GLU A 307 -34.79 49.76 -64.39
CA GLU A 307 -35.55 48.77 -63.55
C GLU A 307 -34.71 48.20 -62.47
N LEU A 308 -33.37 48.29 -62.49
CA LEU A 308 -32.46 47.72 -61.54
C LEU A 308 -32.04 48.65 -60.39
N THR A 309 -32.61 49.86 -60.30
CA THR A 309 -32.21 50.91 -59.34
C THR A 309 -32.59 50.57 -57.85
N HIS A 310 -33.11 49.44 -57.55
CA HIS A 310 -33.51 49.17 -56.17
C HIS A 310 -32.76 48.03 -55.41
N THR A 311 -31.64 47.59 -55.92
CA THR A 311 -30.86 46.59 -55.18
C THR A 311 -29.37 46.93 -55.04
N ILE A 312 -29.08 48.07 -54.39
CA ILE A 312 -27.80 48.15 -53.66
C ILE A 312 -27.95 47.22 -52.48
N ALA A 313 -27.68 45.94 -52.74
CA ALA A 313 -27.70 44.94 -51.69
C ALA A 313 -26.71 45.29 -50.57
N LYS A 314 -27.24 45.68 -49.40
CA LYS A 314 -26.42 45.64 -48.15
C LYS A 314 -25.70 44.31 -48.09
N LYS A 315 -24.35 44.37 -48.04
CA LYS A 315 -23.50 43.22 -47.83
C LYS A 315 -24.04 42.47 -46.62
N VAL A 316 -24.78 41.39 -46.87
CA VAL A 316 -25.22 40.48 -45.83
C VAL A 316 -23.94 39.79 -45.36
N LYS A 317 -23.49 40.09 -44.14
CA LYS A 317 -22.49 39.27 -43.44
C LYS A 317 -23.06 37.86 -43.42
N LYS A 318 -22.49 36.94 -44.21
CA LYS A 318 -22.75 35.52 -44.02
C LYS A 318 -22.42 35.13 -42.58
N PRO A 319 -23.27 34.40 -41.89
CA PRO A 319 -22.89 33.81 -40.61
C PRO A 319 -21.66 32.93 -40.85
N ASN A 320 -20.72 32.96 -39.91
CA ASN A 320 -19.55 32.11 -39.88
C ASN A 320 -20.04 30.66 -39.71
N GLU A 321 -20.34 29.97 -40.78
CA GLU A 321 -20.56 28.52 -40.77
C GLU A 321 -19.18 27.90 -40.71
N GLY A 322 -18.84 27.35 -39.54
CA GLY A 322 -17.70 26.47 -39.36
C GLY A 322 -17.83 25.31 -40.33
N VAL A 323 -16.88 25.22 -41.26
CA VAL A 323 -16.84 24.11 -42.23
C VAL A 323 -16.42 22.86 -41.47
N THR A 324 -17.39 22.05 -41.09
CA THR A 324 -17.16 20.66 -40.65
C THR A 324 -16.78 19.87 -41.91
N LEU A 325 -15.52 19.44 -41.98
CA LEU A 325 -15.05 18.48 -42.97
C LEU A 325 -15.69 17.13 -42.66
N THR A 326 -16.86 16.86 -43.26
CA THR A 326 -17.43 15.53 -43.29
C THR A 326 -16.61 14.67 -44.26
N GLY A 327 -16.17 13.51 -43.72
CA GLY A 327 -15.22 12.61 -44.30
C GLY A 327 -15.43 12.21 -45.75
N ILE A 328 -14.32 12.06 -46.44
CA ILE A 328 -14.23 11.32 -47.68
C ILE A 328 -14.22 9.83 -47.30
N THR A 329 -15.36 9.17 -47.43
CA THR A 329 -15.46 7.70 -47.50
C THR A 329 -15.17 7.27 -48.93
N PRO A 330 -14.34 6.24 -49.19
CA PRO A 330 -14.26 5.61 -50.49
C PRO A 330 -15.59 4.88 -50.76
N GLY A 331 -16.08 5.04 -51.94
CA GLY A 331 -17.43 4.65 -52.39
C GLY A 331 -17.77 3.18 -52.22
N GLY A 332 -19.06 2.97 -52.05
CA GLY A 332 -19.73 1.67 -52.02
C GLY A 332 -21.20 1.84 -51.74
N ASP A 333 -21.93 2.06 -52.79
CA ASP A 333 -23.28 1.62 -53.20
C ASP A 333 -24.45 1.62 -52.20
N GLN A 334 -25.49 2.38 -52.62
CA GLN A 334 -26.94 2.23 -52.56
C GLN A 334 -27.70 2.02 -51.21
N GLY A 335 -28.69 2.92 -51.05
CA GLY A 335 -29.91 2.58 -50.30
C GLY A 335 -30.66 3.78 -49.70
N ALA A 336 -31.78 4.10 -50.34
CA ALA A 336 -32.72 5.16 -50.00
C ALA A 336 -33.44 4.98 -48.65
N GLY A 337 -33.87 6.11 -48.05
CA GLY A 337 -34.88 6.10 -46.97
C GLY A 337 -34.94 7.35 -46.12
N ASP A 338 -35.69 8.26 -46.52
CA ASP A 338 -36.70 9.24 -46.06
C ASP A 338 -36.94 9.46 -44.55
N ARG A 339 -37.14 10.75 -44.24
CA ARG A 339 -37.92 11.40 -43.19
C ARG A 339 -37.37 11.58 -41.75
N GLY A 340 -37.40 12.86 -41.37
CA GLY A 340 -37.85 13.26 -40.06
C GLY A 340 -37.23 14.52 -39.46
N SER A 341 -37.76 15.68 -39.81
CA SER A 341 -37.58 16.97 -39.13
C SER A 341 -38.12 16.96 -37.72
N VAL A 342 -37.41 17.47 -36.73
CA VAL A 342 -38.00 18.34 -35.68
C VAL A 342 -36.97 19.34 -35.12
N SER A 343 -37.40 20.59 -35.14
CA SER A 343 -36.83 21.79 -34.56
C SER A 343 -36.97 21.82 -33.04
N SER A 344 -35.99 22.36 -32.34
CA SER A 344 -36.25 23.29 -31.24
C SER A 344 -34.99 24.07 -30.84
N SER A 345 -35.20 25.38 -30.87
CA SER A 345 -34.31 26.43 -30.43
C SER A 345 -34.22 26.52 -28.92
N GLU A 346 -33.01 26.81 -28.39
CA GLU A 346 -32.89 27.68 -27.21
C GLU A 346 -31.56 28.42 -27.16
N LYS A 347 -31.69 29.72 -26.90
CA LYS A 347 -30.66 30.75 -26.74
C LYS A 347 -29.88 30.50 -25.45
N ASN A 348 -28.55 30.70 -25.46
CA ASN A 348 -27.91 31.39 -24.36
C ASN A 348 -26.68 32.20 -24.79
N GLN A 349 -26.56 33.33 -24.12
CA GLN A 349 -25.73 34.49 -24.42
C GLN A 349 -24.24 34.26 -24.15
N ALA A 350 -23.43 34.83 -25.03
CA ALA A 350 -21.99 35.02 -24.89
C ALA A 350 -21.66 36.01 -23.75
N ARG A 351 -20.64 35.69 -22.97
CA ARG A 351 -19.82 36.68 -22.26
C ARG A 351 -18.40 36.59 -22.80
N GLU A 352 -17.99 37.67 -23.39
CA GLU A 352 -16.60 37.96 -23.76
C GLU A 352 -15.76 38.10 -22.50
N ALA A 353 -14.63 37.44 -22.45
CA ALA A 353 -13.54 37.72 -21.52
C ALA A 353 -12.30 38.09 -22.34
N ASP A 354 -11.96 39.34 -22.20
CA ASP A 354 -10.81 40.05 -22.72
C ASP A 354 -9.50 39.46 -22.08
N TRP A 355 -8.52 39.16 -22.95
CA TRP A 355 -7.17 38.78 -22.53
C TRP A 355 -6.22 39.86 -23.06
N SER A 356 -5.76 40.71 -22.18
CA SER A 356 -4.59 41.54 -22.45
C SER A 356 -3.35 40.90 -21.82
N ASP A 357 -2.37 40.71 -22.68
CA ASP A 357 -0.97 40.44 -22.40
C ASP A 357 -0.34 41.54 -21.55
N ASP A 358 0.44 41.19 -20.58
CA ASP A 358 1.67 41.93 -20.25
C ASP A 358 2.61 41.05 -19.41
N GLU A 359 3.77 40.82 -20.00
CA GLU A 359 4.97 40.30 -19.36
C GLU A 359 5.68 41.39 -18.55
N GLN A 360 6.26 41.15 -17.41
CA GLN A 360 7.64 40.83 -17.08
C GLN A 360 7.99 41.11 -15.61
N PRO A 361 9.10 40.55 -15.12
CA PRO A 361 9.31 40.27 -13.70
C PRO A 361 10.24 41.31 -13.05
N THR A 362 10.37 41.24 -11.75
CA THR A 362 11.58 41.39 -10.96
C THR A 362 11.35 41.79 -9.52
N GLY A 363 12.01 41.14 -8.61
CA GLY A 363 12.88 41.80 -7.65
C GLY A 363 12.46 41.79 -6.19
N TYR A 364 13.10 41.01 -5.43
CA TYR A 364 13.51 41.12 -4.02
C TYR A 364 13.13 42.42 -3.26
N SER A 365 12.59 42.32 -2.07
CA SER A 365 13.34 42.62 -0.84
C SER A 365 12.45 42.61 0.41
N ALA A 366 13.00 42.12 1.45
CA ALA A 366 12.69 42.09 2.85
C ALA A 366 12.15 43.43 3.44
N ASN A 367 11.32 43.37 4.40
CA ASN A 367 11.57 43.67 5.80
C ASN A 367 10.33 44.14 6.55
N ASP A 368 10.14 43.45 7.68
CA ASP A 368 9.92 44.02 9.01
C ASP A 368 8.59 44.71 9.36
N GLY A 369 8.05 44.22 10.46
CA GLY A 369 7.51 45.11 11.50
C GLY A 369 6.02 44.99 11.84
N SER A 370 5.77 44.17 12.87
CA SER A 370 5.04 44.60 14.07
C SER A 370 3.51 44.82 14.05
N ASP A 371 2.90 44.06 14.97
CA ASP A 371 1.78 44.42 15.85
C ASP A 371 0.39 44.75 15.35
N GLY A 372 -0.56 44.02 15.95
CA GLY A 372 -1.83 44.61 16.28
C GLY A 372 -3.05 43.71 16.17
N ALA A 373 -3.46 43.23 17.32
CA ALA A 373 -4.72 42.54 17.57
C ALA A 373 -5.95 43.16 16.90
N SER A 374 -6.90 42.35 16.50
CA SER A 374 -8.28 42.43 16.99
C SER A 374 -9.23 41.55 16.19
N CYS A 375 -10.10 40.87 16.93
CA CYS A 375 -11.29 40.16 16.53
C CYS A 375 -12.12 40.79 15.39
N TYR A 376 -12.73 39.99 14.58
CA TYR A 376 -14.19 39.90 14.43
C TYR A 376 -14.58 38.74 13.51
N ASP A 377 -15.69 38.10 13.88
CA ASP A 377 -16.48 37.10 13.16
C ASP A 377 -16.94 37.58 11.77
N GLU A 378 -17.13 36.68 10.84
CA GLU A 378 -18.37 36.25 10.21
C GLU A 378 -18.18 35.42 8.92
N GLU A 379 -18.74 34.23 8.98
CA GLU A 379 -19.56 33.44 8.04
C GLU A 379 -19.34 33.55 6.50
N ALA A 380 -19.13 32.47 5.86
CA ALA A 380 -20.01 31.57 5.09
C ALA A 380 -19.31 30.90 3.89
N GLY A 381 -19.35 29.58 3.83
CA GLY A 381 -18.97 28.83 2.63
C GLY A 381 -18.82 27.34 2.92
N GLY A 382 -19.89 26.58 2.80
CA GLY A 382 -20.06 25.17 3.17
C GLY A 382 -18.97 24.23 2.67
N GLY A 383 -18.32 23.60 3.63
CA GLY A 383 -17.52 22.39 3.49
C GLY A 383 -17.79 21.57 4.73
N SER A 384 -18.01 20.29 4.58
CA SER A 384 -18.32 19.30 5.61
C SER A 384 -17.46 19.53 6.88
N ARG A 385 -18.08 20.00 7.95
CA ARG A 385 -17.43 20.14 9.27
C ARG A 385 -17.23 18.77 9.86
N GLY A 386 -16.05 18.20 9.71
CA GLY A 386 -15.56 17.08 10.52
C GLY A 386 -15.68 17.45 12.00
N ARG A 387 -16.25 16.54 12.79
CA ARG A 387 -16.35 16.68 14.24
C ARG A 387 -14.94 16.73 14.80
N ALA A 388 -14.56 17.80 15.51
CA ALA A 388 -13.26 17.88 16.17
C ALA A 388 -13.09 16.71 17.13
N VAL A 389 -12.12 15.84 16.91
CA VAL A 389 -11.85 14.61 17.67
C VAL A 389 -10.48 14.73 18.31
N ARG A 390 -10.37 14.46 19.62
CA ARG A 390 -9.07 14.34 20.28
C ARG A 390 -8.39 13.04 19.84
N VAL A 391 -7.09 13.12 19.56
CA VAL A 391 -6.27 12.00 19.13
C VAL A 391 -4.96 11.98 19.89
N ARG A 392 -4.36 10.79 20.05
CA ARG A 392 -3.06 10.58 20.66
C ARG A 392 -2.10 10.00 19.62
N ALA A 393 -0.89 10.55 19.56
CA ALA A 393 0.17 10.05 18.70
C ALA A 393 0.69 8.68 19.17
N LEU A 394 0.72 7.71 18.26
CA LEU A 394 1.28 6.37 18.47
C LEU A 394 2.80 6.34 18.22
N TYR A 395 3.28 7.21 17.34
CA TYR A 395 4.68 7.29 16.91
C TYR A 395 5.15 8.74 16.85
N ASP A 396 6.48 8.93 16.90
CA ASP A 396 7.09 10.21 16.59
C ASP A 396 6.86 10.53 15.11
N TYR A 397 6.51 11.79 14.82
CA TYR A 397 6.42 12.30 13.45
C TYR A 397 7.15 13.63 13.33
N ASP A 398 8.05 13.74 12.35
CA ASP A 398 8.79 14.96 12.05
C ASP A 398 8.37 15.42 10.64
N GLY A 399 7.56 16.49 10.59
CA GLY A 399 7.02 17.04 9.36
C GLY A 399 8.12 17.42 8.39
N GLN A 400 8.01 16.98 7.16
CA GLN A 400 8.98 17.22 6.08
C GLN A 400 8.67 18.51 5.31
N GLU A 401 7.41 18.94 5.31
CA GLU A 401 6.93 20.13 4.63
C GLU A 401 6.43 21.19 5.64
N GLN A 402 6.30 22.47 5.17
CA GLN A 402 5.94 23.57 6.06
C GLN A 402 4.52 23.51 6.61
N ASP A 403 3.64 22.81 5.93
CA ASP A 403 2.23 22.60 6.27
C ASP A 403 1.99 21.30 7.05
N GLU A 404 3.03 20.58 7.42
CA GLU A 404 2.93 19.37 8.24
C GLU A 404 3.15 19.66 9.74
N LEU A 405 2.51 18.84 10.59
CA LEU A 405 2.74 18.83 12.02
C LEU A 405 3.98 18.00 12.37
N THR A 406 4.65 18.40 13.43
CA THR A 406 5.69 17.60 14.09
C THR A 406 5.21 17.33 15.51
N PHE A 407 5.23 16.06 15.95
CA PHE A 407 4.81 15.64 17.29
C PHE A 407 5.55 14.37 17.73
N LYS A 408 5.49 14.08 19.03
CA LYS A 408 6.10 12.91 19.66
C LYS A 408 5.06 11.87 20.06
N ALA A 409 5.46 10.60 20.10
CA ALA A 409 4.63 9.51 20.58
C ALA A 409 4.08 9.84 21.98
N GLY A 410 2.76 9.64 22.15
CA GLY A 410 2.03 9.96 23.36
C GLY A 410 1.50 11.40 23.45
N GLU A 411 1.86 12.30 22.52
CA GLU A 411 1.34 13.66 22.47
C GLU A 411 -0.13 13.65 22.01
N GLU A 412 -0.96 14.47 22.65
CA GLU A 412 -2.39 14.58 22.37
C GLU A 412 -2.69 15.91 21.67
N PHE A 413 -3.54 15.83 20.64
CA PHE A 413 -3.95 17.02 19.89
C PHE A 413 -5.34 16.82 19.25
N THR A 414 -5.85 17.81 18.57
CA THR A 414 -7.19 17.79 18.02
C THR A 414 -7.16 17.60 16.51
N ARG A 415 -7.79 16.53 15.97
CA ARG A 415 -8.09 16.38 14.56
C ARG A 415 -9.23 17.31 14.18
N ILE A 416 -9.04 18.14 13.16
CA ILE A 416 -10.00 19.17 12.69
C ILE A 416 -10.61 18.83 11.32
N GLU A 417 -9.94 18.01 10.52
CA GLU A 417 -10.46 17.46 9.27
C GLU A 417 -10.19 15.95 9.24
N ASP A 418 -11.11 15.19 8.64
CA ASP A 418 -11.01 13.75 8.50
C ASP A 418 -9.96 13.37 7.45
N GLU A 419 -9.62 12.08 7.41
CA GLU A 419 -8.66 11.51 6.48
C GLU A 419 -9.07 11.76 5.02
N ASP A 420 -8.15 12.30 4.25
CA ASP A 420 -8.30 12.50 2.82
C ASP A 420 -8.01 11.22 2.01
N ASP A 421 -8.19 11.27 0.69
CA ASP A 421 -7.97 10.14 -0.21
C ASP A 421 -6.50 9.64 -0.25
N GLN A 422 -5.57 10.40 0.36
CA GLN A 422 -4.16 10.07 0.43
C GLN A 422 -3.71 9.57 1.80
N GLY A 423 -4.63 9.50 2.76
CA GLY A 423 -4.34 9.02 4.11
C GLY A 423 -3.84 10.10 5.07
N TRP A 424 -4.08 11.40 4.75
CA TRP A 424 -3.70 12.51 5.59
C TRP A 424 -4.89 13.11 6.32
N CYS A 425 -4.66 13.46 7.57
CA CYS A 425 -5.58 14.24 8.38
C CYS A 425 -5.03 15.62 8.67
N LYS A 426 -5.90 16.56 8.97
CA LYS A 426 -5.48 17.87 9.47
C LYS A 426 -5.75 17.99 10.96
N GLY A 427 -4.76 18.45 11.70
CA GLY A 427 -4.82 18.58 13.16
C GLY A 427 -4.38 19.94 13.65
N ARG A 428 -4.65 20.15 14.96
CA ARG A 428 -4.20 21.31 15.70
C ARG A 428 -3.57 20.84 17.01
N LEU A 429 -2.29 21.14 17.20
CA LEU A 429 -1.59 20.96 18.46
C LEU A 429 -2.14 21.91 19.52
N ASP A 430 -1.95 21.57 20.78
CA ASP A 430 -2.34 22.45 21.92
C ASP A 430 -1.56 23.77 21.93
N SER A 431 -0.40 23.84 21.23
CA SER A 431 0.34 25.07 20.94
C SER A 431 -0.35 26.02 19.96
N GLY A 432 -1.44 25.57 19.30
CA GLY A 432 -2.17 26.32 18.28
C GLY A 432 -1.67 26.10 16.85
N LYS A 433 -0.52 25.43 16.64
CA LYS A 433 -0.02 25.10 15.30
C LYS A 433 -0.99 24.13 14.62
N THR A 434 -1.38 24.43 13.38
CA THR A 434 -2.21 23.53 12.54
C THR A 434 -1.38 23.01 11.38
N GLY A 435 -1.66 21.76 10.95
CA GLY A 435 -1.00 21.17 9.80
C GLY A 435 -1.48 19.76 9.52
N LEU A 436 -0.94 19.18 8.46
CA LEU A 436 -1.22 17.82 8.01
C LEU A 436 -0.39 16.79 8.79
N TYR A 437 -0.94 15.60 8.93
CA TYR A 437 -0.26 14.45 9.51
C TYR A 437 -0.84 13.14 8.99
N PRO A 438 -0.06 12.03 8.93
CA PRO A 438 -0.55 10.74 8.46
C PRO A 438 -1.57 10.14 9.45
N ALA A 439 -2.75 9.75 8.95
CA ALA A 439 -3.87 9.24 9.77
C ALA A 439 -3.51 8.03 10.62
N ASN A 440 -2.61 7.16 10.14
CA ASN A 440 -2.18 5.94 10.80
C ASN A 440 -1.15 6.15 11.93
N TYR A 441 -0.75 7.40 12.21
CA TYR A 441 0.19 7.75 13.29
C TYR A 441 -0.52 8.10 14.60
N VAL A 442 -1.85 8.12 14.63
CA VAL A 442 -2.64 8.50 15.79
C VAL A 442 -3.80 7.52 16.04
N GLU A 443 -4.27 7.52 17.29
CA GLU A 443 -5.51 6.85 17.69
C GLU A 443 -6.49 7.87 18.29
N PRO A 444 -7.82 7.72 18.10
CA PRO A 444 -8.83 8.53 18.79
C PRO A 444 -8.83 8.23 20.28
N ILE A 445 -9.03 9.28 21.11
CA ILE A 445 -9.16 9.18 22.57
C ILE A 445 -10.46 9.78 23.04
#